data_74eae199adc4bc911228324abf95fb13
#
_entry.id   74eae199adc4bc911228324abf95fb13
#
_cell.length_a   1.000
_cell.length_b   1.000
_cell.length_c   1.000
_cell.angle_alpha   90.00
_cell.angle_beta   90.00
_cell.angle_gamma   90.00
#
_symmetry.space_group_name_H-M   'P 1'
#
loop_
_entity.id
_entity.type
_entity.pdbx_description
1 polymer ?
#
loop_
_entity_poly.entity_id
_entity_poly.type
_entity_poly.pdbx_seq_one_letter_code
_entity_poly.pdbx_strand_id
1 'polypeptide(L)'
;MAVRRYGDEKYGSAGLLVSSADRGWSGLSAELRSHSDGVIAWKNTQPDTEICVDICGNGSVITRQGGGIVDRTVAERGTIWLSPAGLQEDFIDISDRVPGILHIYLPSSHFSPNSLGVGLDKSVIASLRYESSFQDPLLAEIAYAIGSELQTQTSGGRLLVETLASSLAARLAQNHVSSPAQVLPRITQEGLDRRRLSRVLDYIEANLESDLTVDHLASIACLSRFHFARAFKAGIGQAPHQYVSAKRLERAKGLLMRSDQSLVDIALALNPAKPISHEHFDR
;
A
#
# COMPACT_ATOMS: atom_id res chain seq x y z
N MET A 1 12.20 22.32 30.64
CA MET A 1 11.14 21.74 29.79
C MET A 1 11.44 20.26 29.65
N ALA A 2 10.48 19.40 29.97
CA ALA A 2 10.69 17.96 29.72
C ALA A 2 10.83 17.71 28.21
N VAL A 3 11.87 17.01 27.83
CA VAL A 3 12.12 16.62 26.44
C VAL A 3 10.98 15.68 26.02
N ARG A 4 10.19 16.10 25.04
CA ARG A 4 9.05 15.31 24.56
C ARG A 4 9.58 14.13 23.76
N ARG A 5 9.43 12.92 24.28
CA ARG A 5 9.71 11.66 23.58
C ARG A 5 8.43 11.18 22.93
N TYR A 6 8.35 11.34 21.64
CA TYR A 6 7.12 11.15 20.88
C TYR A 6 6.57 9.72 20.93
N GLY A 7 7.44 8.72 20.90
CA GLY A 7 7.05 7.32 20.91
C GLY A 7 6.85 6.70 22.29
N ASP A 8 7.26 7.35 23.37
CA ASP A 8 7.22 6.75 24.71
C ASP A 8 5.81 6.44 25.19
N GLU A 9 4.81 7.23 24.80
CA GLU A 9 3.41 6.99 25.15
C GLU A 9 2.84 5.75 24.45
N LYS A 10 3.26 5.49 23.21
CA LYS A 10 2.78 4.38 22.37
C LYS A 10 3.59 3.10 22.55
N TYR A 11 4.90 3.24 22.56
CA TYR A 11 5.83 2.10 22.55
C TYR A 11 6.53 1.86 23.88
N GLY A 12 6.32 2.74 24.85
CA GLY A 12 7.08 2.75 26.10
C GLY A 12 8.53 3.21 25.91
N SER A 13 9.29 3.25 26.99
CA SER A 13 10.72 3.59 26.96
C SER A 13 11.61 2.41 26.56
N ALA A 14 11.10 1.19 26.66
CA ALA A 14 11.82 -0.01 26.25
C ALA A 14 12.05 -0.03 24.73
N GLY A 15 13.23 -0.47 24.31
CA GLY A 15 13.58 -0.57 22.89
C GLY A 15 13.98 0.73 22.20
N LEU A 16 13.95 1.88 22.86
CA LEU A 16 14.47 3.13 22.30
C LEU A 16 16.01 3.02 22.17
N LEU A 17 16.51 3.13 20.94
CA LEU A 17 17.93 3.05 20.63
C LEU A 17 18.55 4.45 20.50
N VAL A 18 17.91 5.33 19.71
CA VAL A 18 18.35 6.72 19.50
C VAL A 18 17.13 7.61 19.34
N SER A 19 17.18 8.83 19.85
CA SER A 19 16.13 9.84 19.72
C SER A 19 16.69 11.17 19.21
N SER A 20 15.89 11.91 18.46
CA SER A 20 16.21 13.29 18.03
C SER A 20 15.89 14.34 19.08
N ALA A 21 15.41 13.94 20.25
CA ALA A 21 14.93 14.86 21.28
C ALA A 21 15.94 15.97 21.65
N ASP A 22 17.24 15.63 21.64
CA ASP A 22 18.32 16.57 21.98
C ASP A 22 19.07 17.10 20.75
N ARG A 23 18.57 16.85 19.53
CA ARG A 23 19.25 17.23 18.28
C ARG A 23 18.94 18.67 17.81
N GLY A 24 17.95 19.32 18.43
CA GLY A 24 17.52 20.66 18.04
C GLY A 24 16.87 20.74 16.66
N TRP A 25 16.35 19.63 16.15
CA TRP A 25 15.59 19.58 14.90
C TRP A 25 14.24 20.29 15.07
N SER A 26 13.83 21.07 14.07
CA SER A 26 12.57 21.83 14.11
C SER A 26 11.51 21.32 13.14
N GLY A 27 11.92 20.59 12.11
CA GLY A 27 11.02 20.17 11.02
C GLY A 27 10.33 18.84 11.29
N LEU A 28 10.94 17.94 12.04
CA LEU A 28 10.38 16.64 12.42
C LEU A 28 11.06 16.15 13.69
N SER A 29 10.50 15.08 14.25
CA SER A 29 11.19 14.29 15.28
C SER A 29 11.35 12.86 14.77
N ALA A 30 12.42 12.19 15.20
CA ALA A 30 12.66 10.81 14.83
C ALA A 30 13.21 9.99 16.00
N GLU A 31 12.86 8.72 16.01
CA GLU A 31 13.33 7.75 16.98
C GLU A 31 13.65 6.43 16.28
N LEU A 32 14.81 5.87 16.54
CA LEU A 32 15.13 4.51 16.17
C LEU A 32 14.79 3.60 17.33
N ARG A 33 13.98 2.59 17.10
CA ARG A 33 13.52 1.66 18.12
C ARG A 33 13.68 0.20 17.68
N SER A 34 13.98 -0.67 18.63
CA SER A 34 13.73 -2.10 18.49
C SER A 34 12.41 -2.44 19.16
N HIS A 35 11.68 -3.41 18.62
CA HIS A 35 10.45 -3.91 19.20
C HIS A 35 10.60 -5.39 19.54
N SER A 36 10.16 -5.79 20.75
CA SER A 36 10.02 -7.18 21.12
C SER A 36 8.76 -7.77 20.46
N ASP A 37 8.69 -9.08 20.42
CA ASP A 37 7.47 -9.81 20.11
C ASP A 37 6.35 -9.47 21.10
N GLY A 38 5.11 -9.54 20.63
CA GLY A 38 3.91 -9.28 21.41
C GLY A 38 3.04 -8.17 20.86
N VAL A 39 2.00 -7.83 21.63
CA VAL A 39 0.97 -6.87 21.24
C VAL A 39 1.20 -5.51 21.87
N ILE A 40 1.26 -4.48 21.05
CA ILE A 40 1.24 -3.08 21.44
C ILE A 40 -0.19 -2.56 21.24
N ALA A 41 -0.92 -2.34 22.33
CA ALA A 41 -2.26 -1.76 22.30
C ALA A 41 -2.17 -0.25 22.47
N TRP A 42 -2.80 0.51 21.58
CA TRP A 42 -2.79 1.96 21.61
C TRP A 42 -4.21 2.50 21.47
N LYS A 43 -4.66 3.29 22.43
CA LYS A 43 -6.03 3.82 22.48
C LYS A 43 -6.13 5.32 22.21
N ASN A 44 -5.01 6.01 22.14
CA ASN A 44 -4.98 7.46 21.92
C ASN A 44 -4.81 7.76 20.42
N THR A 45 -5.20 8.95 20.00
CA THR A 45 -4.94 9.43 18.65
C THR A 45 -3.50 9.92 18.52
N GLN A 46 -2.89 9.71 17.35
CA GLN A 46 -1.57 10.26 17.04
C GLN A 46 -1.67 11.79 16.86
N PRO A 47 -0.87 12.59 17.58
CA PRO A 47 -0.87 14.05 17.42
C PRO A 47 -0.20 14.49 16.12
N ASP A 48 0.82 13.77 15.67
CA ASP A 48 1.58 14.03 14.45
C ASP A 48 1.40 12.86 13.46
N THR A 49 1.69 13.08 12.19
CA THR A 49 1.74 11.99 11.20
C THR A 49 2.96 11.14 11.49
N GLU A 50 2.76 9.86 11.78
CA GLU A 50 3.83 8.90 12.04
C GLU A 50 4.13 8.08 10.79
N ILE A 51 5.40 8.05 10.40
CA ILE A 51 5.95 7.21 9.35
C ILE A 51 6.93 6.25 9.99
N CYS A 52 6.63 4.95 9.94
CA CYS A 52 7.52 3.89 10.43
C CYS A 52 8.20 3.25 9.23
N VAL A 53 9.52 3.10 9.28
CA VAL A 53 10.30 2.45 8.21
C VAL A 53 11.18 1.36 8.82
N ASP A 54 11.04 0.13 8.34
CA ASP A 54 11.97 -0.94 8.70
C ASP A 54 13.32 -0.70 8.04
N ILE A 55 14.36 -0.50 8.84
CA ILE A 55 15.69 -0.24 8.32
C ILE A 55 16.58 -1.49 8.31
N CYS A 56 16.14 -2.59 8.90
CA CYS A 56 16.91 -3.82 9.05
C CYS A 56 16.39 -4.95 8.16
N GLY A 57 15.08 -5.21 8.20
CA GLY A 57 14.43 -6.31 7.49
C GLY A 57 14.83 -7.68 8.04
N ASN A 58 14.08 -8.21 9.00
CA ASN A 58 14.38 -9.54 9.59
C ASN A 58 13.32 -10.59 9.26
N GLY A 59 12.31 -10.27 8.46
CA GLY A 59 11.23 -11.18 8.10
C GLY A 59 10.17 -11.41 9.19
N SER A 60 10.18 -10.61 10.27
CA SER A 60 9.13 -10.67 11.30
C SER A 60 7.77 -10.34 10.70
N VAL A 61 6.73 -11.03 11.16
CA VAL A 61 5.36 -10.73 10.74
C VAL A 61 4.77 -9.68 11.67
N ILE A 62 4.34 -8.56 11.09
CA ILE A 62 3.69 -7.47 11.81
C ILE A 62 2.24 -7.40 11.35
N THR A 63 1.32 -7.53 12.32
CA THR A 63 -0.12 -7.32 12.10
C THR A 63 -0.50 -5.98 12.71
N ARG A 64 -1.12 -5.09 11.94
CA ARG A 64 -1.58 -3.78 12.41
C ARG A 64 -3.07 -3.64 12.16
N GLN A 65 -3.76 -3.01 13.10
CA GLN A 65 -5.16 -2.64 12.94
C GLN A 65 -5.34 -1.17 13.28
N GLY A 66 -5.98 -0.44 12.37
CA GLY A 66 -6.31 0.98 12.54
C GLY A 66 -7.21 1.47 11.43
N GLY A 67 -8.08 2.44 11.72
CA GLY A 67 -9.00 3.01 10.74
C GLY A 67 -9.93 1.97 10.08
N GLY A 68 -10.24 0.87 10.75
CA GLY A 68 -11.06 -0.23 10.21
C GLY A 68 -10.33 -1.15 9.22
N ILE A 69 -9.00 -1.05 9.12
CA ILE A 69 -8.15 -1.88 8.27
C ILE A 69 -7.33 -2.80 9.16
N VAL A 70 -7.28 -4.08 8.81
CA VAL A 70 -6.35 -5.06 9.36
C VAL A 70 -5.38 -5.46 8.27
N ASP A 71 -4.09 -5.34 8.54
CA ASP A 71 -3.03 -5.75 7.63
C ASP A 71 -2.03 -6.67 8.34
N ARG A 72 -1.51 -7.63 7.58
CA ARG A 72 -0.48 -8.55 8.03
C ARG A 72 0.63 -8.60 7.02
N THR A 73 1.79 -8.13 7.42
CA THR A 73 2.94 -7.92 6.53
C THR A 73 4.18 -8.60 7.08
N VAL A 74 4.97 -9.17 6.20
CA VAL A 74 6.35 -9.57 6.50
C VAL A 74 7.21 -8.32 6.43
N ALA A 75 7.87 -7.98 7.54
CA ALA A 75 8.73 -6.81 7.62
C ALA A 75 10.04 -7.04 6.85
N GLU A 76 10.19 -6.33 5.77
CA GLU A 76 11.39 -6.29 4.95
C GLU A 76 12.03 -4.90 5.03
N ARG A 77 13.33 -4.82 4.78
CA ARG A 77 13.98 -3.52 4.72
C ARG A 77 13.29 -2.59 3.71
N GLY A 78 12.91 -1.40 4.15
CA GLY A 78 12.18 -0.43 3.35
C GLY A 78 10.66 -0.58 3.40
N THR A 79 10.12 -1.54 4.15
CA THR A 79 8.69 -1.58 4.43
C THR A 79 8.28 -0.35 5.24
N ILE A 80 7.22 0.33 4.79
CA ILE A 80 6.75 1.59 5.36
C ILE A 80 5.32 1.42 5.86
N TRP A 81 5.04 1.98 7.03
CA TRP A 81 3.70 2.12 7.60
C TRP A 81 3.43 3.61 7.84
N LEU A 82 2.24 4.06 7.48
CA LEU A 82 1.81 5.46 7.58
C LEU A 82 0.57 5.57 8.46
N SER A 83 0.70 6.28 9.59
CA SER A 83 -0.39 6.61 10.50
C SER A 83 -0.59 8.12 10.50
N PRO A 84 -1.64 8.63 9.81
CA PRO A 84 -1.94 10.06 9.78
C PRO A 84 -2.25 10.64 11.17
N ALA A 85 -1.95 11.93 11.36
CA ALA A 85 -2.34 12.66 12.55
C ALA A 85 -3.86 12.57 12.79
N GLY A 86 -4.27 12.38 14.05
CA GLY A 86 -5.66 12.23 14.44
C GLY A 86 -6.24 10.81 14.25
N LEU A 87 -5.49 9.88 13.67
CA LEU A 87 -5.91 8.49 13.57
C LEU A 87 -5.67 7.74 14.87
N GLN A 88 -6.60 6.86 15.23
CA GLN A 88 -6.43 5.88 16.28
C GLN A 88 -6.06 4.52 15.65
N GLU A 89 -4.94 3.95 16.06
CA GLU A 89 -4.63 2.54 15.83
C GLU A 89 -5.16 1.71 17.01
N ASP A 90 -5.68 0.52 16.73
CA ASP A 90 -6.24 -0.34 17.76
C ASP A 90 -5.15 -1.20 18.41
N PHE A 91 -4.31 -1.83 17.57
CA PHE A 91 -3.16 -2.62 18.04
C PHE A 91 -2.11 -2.85 16.93
N ILE A 92 -0.91 -3.19 17.38
CA ILE A 92 0.18 -3.73 16.55
C ILE A 92 0.62 -5.04 17.20
N ASP A 93 0.57 -6.14 16.47
CA ASP A 93 1.04 -7.45 16.91
C ASP A 93 2.30 -7.84 16.13
N ILE A 94 3.36 -8.19 16.85
CA ILE A 94 4.70 -8.47 16.32
C ILE A 94 5.04 -9.93 16.64
N SER A 95 5.26 -10.75 15.62
CA SER A 95 5.52 -12.19 15.80
C SER A 95 6.90 -12.49 16.39
N ASP A 96 7.89 -11.71 16.01
CA ASP A 96 9.29 -11.87 16.43
C ASP A 96 9.95 -10.51 16.60
N ARG A 97 11.01 -10.43 17.43
CA ARG A 97 11.72 -9.20 17.68
C ARG A 97 12.14 -8.51 16.37
N VAL A 98 11.76 -7.23 16.22
CA VAL A 98 12.20 -6.35 15.13
C VAL A 98 13.36 -5.49 15.61
N PRO A 99 14.57 -5.61 15.01
CA PRO A 99 15.79 -5.00 15.54
C PRO A 99 15.83 -3.48 15.33
N GLY A 100 15.16 -2.93 14.31
CA GLY A 100 15.25 -1.51 14.02
C GLY A 100 14.12 -0.98 13.12
N ILE A 101 13.19 -0.25 13.73
CA ILE A 101 12.21 0.58 13.04
C ILE A 101 12.56 2.04 13.28
N LEU A 102 12.70 2.81 12.21
CA LEU A 102 12.80 4.26 12.29
C LEU A 102 11.39 4.85 12.32
N HIS A 103 11.05 5.50 13.42
CA HIS A 103 9.81 6.25 13.59
C HIS A 103 10.08 7.72 13.31
N ILE A 104 9.38 8.30 12.34
CA ILE A 104 9.45 9.71 11.97
C ILE A 104 8.11 10.34 12.30
N TYR A 105 8.12 11.38 13.12
CA TYR A 105 6.94 12.16 13.53
C TYR A 105 6.97 13.48 12.79
N LEU A 106 6.03 13.67 11.87
CA LEU A 106 5.94 14.83 11.02
C LEU A 106 4.76 15.71 11.45
N PRO A 107 5.03 16.92 12.00
CA PRO A 107 3.99 17.84 12.42
C PRO A 107 3.07 18.24 11.27
N SER A 108 1.80 18.45 11.59
CA SER A 108 0.77 18.84 10.62
C SER A 108 1.07 20.18 9.91
N SER A 109 1.93 21.02 10.48
CA SER A 109 2.38 22.28 9.87
C SER A 109 3.11 22.09 8.54
N HIS A 110 3.77 20.96 8.32
CA HIS A 110 4.43 20.63 7.05
C HIS A 110 3.47 20.43 5.87
N PHE A 111 2.22 20.15 6.14
CA PHE A 111 1.17 20.00 5.12
C PHE A 111 0.39 21.29 4.88
N SER A 112 0.85 22.41 5.43
CA SER A 112 0.19 23.71 5.20
C SER A 112 0.48 24.22 3.76
N PRO A 113 -0.44 24.98 3.17
CA PRO A 113 -0.24 25.56 1.83
C PRO A 113 1.05 26.39 1.71
N ASN A 114 1.43 27.07 2.80
CA ASN A 114 2.64 27.90 2.83
C ASN A 114 3.93 27.06 2.85
N SER A 115 3.89 25.85 3.41
CA SER A 115 5.07 24.98 3.52
C SER A 115 5.32 24.18 2.25
N LEU A 116 4.28 23.81 1.52
CA LEU A 116 4.39 23.02 0.29
C LEU A 116 4.44 23.87 -0.97
N GLY A 117 4.32 25.22 -0.87
CA GLY A 117 4.46 26.16 -1.99
C GLY A 117 3.39 26.00 -3.09
N VAL A 118 2.34 25.23 -2.85
CA VAL A 118 1.26 24.96 -3.79
C VAL A 118 -0.05 25.25 -3.06
N GLY A 119 -1.06 25.78 -3.77
CA GLY A 119 -2.39 26.03 -3.22
C GLY A 119 -3.14 24.76 -2.81
N LEU A 120 -2.49 23.92 -2.00
CA LEU A 120 -3.10 22.74 -1.39
C LEU A 120 -4.06 23.21 -0.30
N ASP A 121 -5.30 22.78 -0.42
CA ASP A 121 -6.36 23.07 0.54
C ASP A 121 -6.00 22.48 1.92
N LYS A 122 -6.48 23.10 2.99
CA LYS A 122 -6.32 22.63 4.40
C LYS A 122 -6.77 21.17 4.62
N SER A 123 -7.40 20.57 3.61
CA SER A 123 -7.88 19.20 3.62
C SER A 123 -6.80 18.14 3.40
N VAL A 124 -5.55 18.49 3.02
CA VAL A 124 -4.51 17.49 2.67
C VAL A 124 -4.18 16.58 3.85
N ILE A 125 -4.06 17.14 5.06
CA ILE A 125 -3.78 16.34 6.26
C ILE A 125 -4.93 15.39 6.57
N ALA A 126 -6.17 15.91 6.47
CA ALA A 126 -7.38 15.11 6.70
C ALA A 126 -7.61 14.07 5.60
N SER A 127 -6.90 14.18 4.49
CA SER A 127 -7.00 13.27 3.35
C SER A 127 -5.84 12.28 3.24
N LEU A 128 -4.81 12.36 4.09
CA LEU A 128 -3.79 11.31 4.18
C LEU A 128 -4.45 10.00 4.58
N ARG A 129 -4.06 8.93 3.89
CA ARG A 129 -4.60 7.59 4.15
C ARG A 129 -3.77 6.88 5.21
N TYR A 130 -4.44 6.12 6.08
CA TYR A 130 -3.76 5.08 6.81
C TYR A 130 -3.30 4.00 5.82
N GLU A 131 -2.01 3.75 5.78
CA GLU A 131 -1.43 2.69 4.97
C GLU A 131 -0.61 1.78 5.87
N SER A 132 -1.06 0.56 5.98
CA SER A 132 -0.53 -0.40 6.95
C SER A 132 0.78 -1.02 6.51
N SER A 133 1.00 -1.20 5.20
CA SER A 133 2.31 -1.57 4.66
C SER A 133 2.40 -1.24 3.19
N PHE A 134 3.50 -0.62 2.78
CA PHE A 134 3.78 -0.32 1.39
C PHE A 134 5.28 -0.13 1.16
N GLN A 135 5.66 -0.04 -0.10
CA GLN A 135 7.01 0.30 -0.50
C GLN A 135 6.99 1.55 -1.37
N ASP A 136 7.78 2.55 -1.00
CA ASP A 136 8.07 3.74 -1.80
C ASP A 136 9.58 3.99 -1.71
N PRO A 137 10.32 3.72 -2.79
CA PRO A 137 11.79 3.84 -2.77
C PRO A 137 12.27 5.23 -2.38
N LEU A 138 11.58 6.30 -2.81
CA LEU A 138 11.98 7.66 -2.46
C LEU A 138 11.76 7.96 -0.97
N LEU A 139 10.62 7.54 -0.41
CA LEU A 139 10.36 7.70 1.03
C LEU A 139 11.36 6.90 1.86
N ALA A 140 11.70 5.68 1.43
CA ALA A 140 12.68 4.84 2.11
C ALA A 140 14.08 5.49 2.12
N GLU A 141 14.54 6.03 0.99
CA GLU A 141 15.85 6.72 0.92
C GLU A 141 15.88 7.99 1.77
N ILE A 142 14.79 8.78 1.78
CA ILE A 142 14.67 9.94 2.67
C ILE A 142 14.74 9.49 4.14
N ALA A 143 14.03 8.41 4.50
CA ALA A 143 14.05 7.88 5.85
C ALA A 143 15.45 7.37 6.24
N TYR A 144 16.16 6.68 5.35
CA TYR A 144 17.52 6.22 5.61
C TYR A 144 18.48 7.39 5.83
N ALA A 145 18.34 8.49 5.07
CA ALA A 145 19.14 9.70 5.27
C ALA A 145 18.86 10.34 6.63
N ILE A 146 17.58 10.42 7.05
CA ILE A 146 17.20 10.90 8.39
C ILE A 146 17.75 9.97 9.47
N GLY A 147 17.63 8.65 9.29
CA GLY A 147 18.16 7.65 10.22
C GLY A 147 19.69 7.70 10.37
N SER A 148 20.42 7.96 9.29
CA SER A 148 21.86 8.17 9.30
C SER A 148 22.24 9.39 10.12
N GLU A 149 21.57 10.53 9.89
CA GLU A 149 21.80 11.75 10.63
C GLU A 149 21.40 11.63 12.11
N LEU A 150 20.36 10.83 12.40
CA LEU A 150 19.95 10.50 13.76
C LEU A 150 21.04 9.72 14.51
N GLN A 151 21.73 8.79 13.85
CA GLN A 151 22.79 7.98 14.45
C GLN A 151 24.11 8.76 14.54
N THR A 152 24.45 9.51 13.49
CA THR A 152 25.73 10.22 13.38
C THR A 152 25.48 11.66 12.96
N GLN A 153 25.37 12.54 13.97
CA GLN A 153 25.07 13.96 13.74
C GLN A 153 26.21 14.65 13.02
N THR A 154 25.89 15.32 11.89
CA THR A 154 26.82 16.17 11.15
C THR A 154 26.59 17.64 11.44
N SER A 155 27.56 18.49 11.09
CA SER A 155 27.46 19.96 11.25
C SER A 155 26.32 20.58 10.42
N GLY A 156 26.00 19.97 9.27
CA GLY A 156 24.89 20.40 8.37
C GLY A 156 23.58 19.67 8.62
N GLY A 157 23.56 18.70 9.55
CA GLY A 157 22.49 17.73 9.71
C GLY A 157 21.14 18.35 10.00
N ARG A 158 21.10 19.45 10.78
CA ARG A 158 19.84 20.16 11.02
C ARG A 158 19.20 20.66 9.74
N LEU A 159 19.96 21.33 8.87
CA LEU A 159 19.46 21.84 7.58
C LEU A 159 19.03 20.70 6.66
N LEU A 160 19.84 19.61 6.63
CA LEU A 160 19.51 18.42 5.86
C LEU A 160 18.17 17.84 6.28
N VAL A 161 17.97 17.61 7.58
CA VAL A 161 16.72 17.03 8.11
C VAL A 161 15.51 17.94 7.86
N GLU A 162 15.64 19.25 8.01
CA GLU A 162 14.58 20.22 7.69
C GLU A 162 14.18 20.17 6.22
N THR A 163 15.16 20.00 5.30
CA THR A 163 14.91 19.83 3.86
C THR A 163 14.25 18.51 3.57
N LEU A 164 14.71 17.42 4.19
CA LEU A 164 14.14 16.08 4.04
C LEU A 164 12.72 16.01 4.58
N ALA A 165 12.40 16.73 5.67
CA ALA A 165 11.04 16.82 6.21
C ALA A 165 10.07 17.41 5.18
N SER A 166 10.48 18.48 4.48
CA SER A 166 9.68 19.10 3.42
C SER A 166 9.51 18.15 2.21
N SER A 167 10.57 17.45 1.83
CA SER A 167 10.53 16.46 0.74
C SER A 167 9.62 15.26 1.09
N LEU A 168 9.67 14.80 2.34
CA LEU A 168 8.81 13.74 2.87
C LEU A 168 7.34 14.16 2.80
N ALA A 169 7.01 15.37 3.30
CA ALA A 169 5.66 15.92 3.26
C ALA A 169 5.13 16.04 1.82
N ALA A 170 5.95 16.56 0.91
CA ALA A 170 5.58 16.70 -0.49
C ALA A 170 5.30 15.33 -1.15
N ARG A 171 6.13 14.32 -0.88
CA ARG A 171 5.93 12.97 -1.41
C ARG A 171 4.66 12.32 -0.87
N LEU A 172 4.39 12.45 0.42
CA LEU A 172 3.15 11.97 1.03
C LEU A 172 1.93 12.66 0.42
N ALA A 173 1.97 13.99 0.24
CA ALA A 173 0.90 14.75 -0.38
C ALA A 173 0.63 14.34 -1.84
N GLN A 174 1.65 13.93 -2.59
CA GLN A 174 1.49 13.46 -3.96
C GLN A 174 0.85 12.09 -4.08
N ASN A 175 1.24 11.14 -3.24
CA ASN A 175 0.94 9.71 -3.48
C ASN A 175 -0.02 9.09 -2.45
N HIS A 176 -0.12 9.67 -1.25
CA HIS A 176 -0.77 9.04 -0.11
C HIS A 176 -2.00 9.81 0.38
N VAL A 177 -2.56 10.67 -0.47
CA VAL A 177 -3.76 11.46 -0.20
C VAL A 177 -4.98 10.81 -0.85
N SER A 178 -6.10 10.77 -0.11
CA SER A 178 -7.40 10.39 -0.67
C SER A 178 -7.93 11.55 -1.51
N SER A 179 -8.09 11.36 -2.82
CA SER A 179 -8.78 12.35 -3.65
C SER A 179 -10.26 12.40 -3.29
N PRO A 180 -10.88 13.58 -3.14
CA PRO A 180 -12.31 13.71 -2.85
C PRO A 180 -13.23 13.04 -3.89
N ALA A 181 -12.72 12.81 -5.11
CA ALA A 181 -13.44 12.14 -6.20
C ALA A 181 -13.39 10.60 -6.14
N GLN A 182 -12.76 10.00 -5.12
CA GLN A 182 -12.53 8.56 -5.03
C GLN A 182 -13.07 7.94 -3.75
N VAL A 183 -14.33 8.22 -3.41
CA VAL A 183 -15.11 7.34 -2.52
C VAL A 183 -15.61 6.16 -3.37
N LEU A 184 -14.67 5.37 -3.88
CA LEU A 184 -14.93 4.00 -4.30
C LEU A 184 -14.47 3.07 -3.16
N PRO A 185 -15.14 1.92 -2.96
CA PRO A 185 -14.79 1.01 -1.86
C PRO A 185 -13.30 0.70 -1.90
N ARG A 186 -12.62 0.86 -0.75
CA ARG A 186 -11.21 0.55 -0.59
C ARG A 186 -10.96 -0.88 -1.04
N ILE A 187 -10.26 -1.01 -2.15
CA ILE A 187 -9.64 -2.28 -2.51
C ILE A 187 -8.53 -2.47 -1.47
N THR A 188 -8.72 -3.43 -0.58
CA THR A 188 -7.69 -3.87 0.38
C THR A 188 -6.37 -4.13 -0.36
N GLN A 189 -5.22 -3.92 0.28
CA GLN A 189 -3.87 -4.08 -0.32
C GLN A 189 -3.58 -5.46 -0.93
N GLU A 190 -4.52 -6.38 -0.87
CA GLU A 190 -4.50 -7.63 -1.64
C GLU A 190 -4.95 -7.48 -3.09
N GLY A 191 -5.49 -6.31 -3.51
CA GLY A 191 -5.97 -6.05 -4.87
C GLY A 191 -4.87 -5.53 -5.79
N LEU A 192 -5.08 -5.71 -7.09
CA LEU A 192 -4.31 -5.03 -8.14
C LEU A 192 -4.45 -3.51 -7.98
N ASP A 193 -3.35 -2.75 -8.12
CA ASP A 193 -3.46 -1.31 -8.21
C ASP A 193 -4.39 -0.92 -9.39
N ARG A 194 -5.02 0.24 -9.28
CA ARG A 194 -6.05 0.67 -10.23
C ARG A 194 -5.58 0.68 -11.69
N ARG A 195 -4.33 1.04 -11.95
CA ARG A 195 -3.78 1.07 -13.31
C ARG A 195 -3.54 -0.32 -13.86
N ARG A 196 -3.04 -1.24 -13.03
CA ARG A 196 -2.86 -2.65 -13.41
C ARG A 196 -4.21 -3.33 -13.59
N LEU A 197 -5.16 -3.07 -12.69
CA LEU A 197 -6.51 -3.62 -12.79
C LEU A 197 -7.20 -3.13 -14.07
N SER A 198 -7.19 -1.82 -14.36
CA SER A 198 -7.75 -1.26 -15.58
C SER A 198 -7.14 -1.91 -16.82
N ARG A 199 -5.81 -2.00 -16.92
CA ARG A 199 -5.15 -2.66 -18.05
C ARG A 199 -5.58 -4.11 -18.25
N VAL A 200 -5.74 -4.86 -17.15
CA VAL A 200 -6.19 -6.25 -17.22
C VAL A 200 -7.65 -6.32 -17.69
N LEU A 201 -8.53 -5.46 -17.15
CA LEU A 201 -9.93 -5.45 -17.54
C LEU A 201 -10.12 -5.01 -19.00
N ASP A 202 -9.42 -3.96 -19.43
CA ASP A 202 -9.43 -3.49 -20.82
C ASP A 202 -8.92 -4.58 -21.76
N TYR A 203 -7.87 -5.31 -21.36
CA TYR A 203 -7.36 -6.44 -22.13
C TYR A 203 -8.37 -7.59 -22.22
N ILE A 204 -9.03 -7.94 -21.12
CA ILE A 204 -10.08 -8.98 -21.11
C ILE A 204 -11.21 -8.60 -22.08
N GLU A 205 -11.73 -7.37 -21.98
CA GLU A 205 -12.81 -6.88 -22.83
C GLU A 205 -12.44 -6.89 -24.33
N ALA A 206 -11.20 -6.53 -24.66
CA ALA A 206 -10.71 -6.52 -26.04
C ALA A 206 -10.43 -7.91 -26.61
N ASN A 207 -10.26 -8.93 -25.75
CA ASN A 207 -9.80 -10.26 -26.17
C ASN A 207 -10.70 -11.41 -25.69
N LEU A 208 -12.00 -11.18 -25.51
CA LEU A 208 -12.96 -12.19 -25.02
C LEU A 208 -13.02 -13.46 -25.90
N GLU A 209 -12.73 -13.32 -27.19
CA GLU A 209 -12.73 -14.39 -28.17
C GLU A 209 -11.39 -15.19 -28.21
N SER A 210 -10.38 -14.75 -27.48
CA SER A 210 -9.06 -15.37 -27.42
C SER A 210 -8.89 -16.26 -26.19
N ASP A 211 -7.83 -17.07 -26.16
CA ASP A 211 -7.49 -17.86 -24.97
C ASP A 211 -6.94 -16.95 -23.85
N LEU A 212 -7.77 -16.65 -22.86
CA LEU A 212 -7.44 -15.82 -21.71
C LEU A 212 -7.02 -16.70 -20.53
N THR A 213 -5.74 -17.07 -20.48
CA THR A 213 -5.20 -17.82 -19.34
C THR A 213 -4.88 -16.92 -18.16
N VAL A 214 -4.97 -17.47 -16.94
CA VAL A 214 -4.61 -16.74 -15.71
C VAL A 214 -3.14 -16.33 -15.72
N ASP A 215 -2.27 -17.14 -16.30
CA ASP A 215 -0.84 -16.83 -16.43
C ASP A 215 -0.60 -15.64 -17.35
N HIS A 216 -1.33 -15.55 -18.46
CA HIS A 216 -1.24 -14.41 -19.36
C HIS A 216 -1.75 -13.11 -18.72
N LEU A 217 -2.89 -13.16 -18.04
CA LEU A 217 -3.44 -12.02 -17.33
C LEU A 217 -2.52 -11.58 -16.19
N ALA A 218 -1.88 -12.53 -15.51
CA ALA A 218 -0.89 -12.22 -14.46
C ALA A 218 0.35 -11.51 -15.04
N SER A 219 0.80 -11.90 -16.24
CA SER A 219 1.93 -11.22 -16.91
C SER A 219 1.60 -9.76 -17.27
N ILE A 220 0.37 -9.47 -17.71
CA ILE A 220 -0.10 -8.10 -17.99
C ILE A 220 -0.10 -7.24 -16.72
N ALA A 221 -0.44 -7.87 -15.57
CA ALA A 221 -0.40 -7.23 -14.27
C ALA A 221 1.02 -7.13 -13.68
N CYS A 222 2.04 -7.74 -14.32
CA CYS A 222 3.39 -7.91 -13.79
C CYS A 222 3.41 -8.58 -12.41
N LEU A 223 2.62 -9.65 -12.25
CA LEU A 223 2.50 -10.43 -11.01
C LEU A 223 2.69 -11.92 -11.29
N SER A 224 3.02 -12.69 -10.25
CA SER A 224 2.93 -14.15 -10.31
C SER A 224 1.46 -14.60 -10.39
N ARG A 225 1.19 -15.76 -10.98
CA ARG A 225 -0.14 -16.34 -11.10
C ARG A 225 -0.93 -16.34 -9.78
N PHE A 226 -0.29 -16.73 -8.68
CA PHE A 226 -0.94 -16.80 -7.37
C PHE A 226 -1.27 -15.41 -6.81
N HIS A 227 -0.33 -14.48 -6.88
CA HIS A 227 -0.55 -13.10 -6.44
C HIS A 227 -1.62 -12.42 -7.28
N PHE A 228 -1.59 -12.60 -8.61
CA PHE A 228 -2.61 -12.06 -9.51
C PHE A 228 -4.01 -12.59 -9.16
N ALA A 229 -4.18 -13.93 -9.05
CA ALA A 229 -5.49 -14.52 -8.80
C ALA A 229 -6.10 -14.03 -7.47
N ARG A 230 -5.27 -13.92 -6.41
CA ARG A 230 -5.68 -13.41 -5.10
C ARG A 230 -6.03 -11.91 -5.17
N ALA A 231 -5.15 -11.11 -5.76
CA ALA A 231 -5.32 -9.67 -5.90
C ALA A 231 -6.51 -9.30 -6.79
N PHE A 232 -6.74 -10.03 -7.88
CA PHE A 232 -7.89 -9.84 -8.75
C PHE A 232 -9.20 -10.17 -8.03
N LYS A 233 -9.24 -11.31 -7.31
CA LYS A 233 -10.42 -11.71 -6.52
C LYS A 233 -10.72 -10.69 -5.41
N ALA A 234 -9.70 -10.17 -4.74
CA ALA A 234 -9.86 -9.14 -3.73
C ALA A 234 -10.41 -7.83 -4.33
N GLY A 235 -9.96 -7.44 -5.55
CA GLY A 235 -10.39 -6.21 -6.21
C GLY A 235 -11.75 -6.30 -6.90
N ILE A 236 -12.10 -7.45 -7.50
CA ILE A 236 -13.32 -7.64 -8.31
C ILE A 236 -14.40 -8.42 -7.55
N GLY A 237 -14.04 -9.11 -6.47
CA GLY A 237 -14.94 -9.97 -5.71
C GLY A 237 -15.10 -11.40 -6.25
N GLN A 238 -14.53 -11.72 -7.42
CA GLN A 238 -14.60 -13.03 -8.06
C GLN A 238 -13.28 -13.42 -8.71
N ALA A 239 -13.06 -14.73 -8.88
CA ALA A 239 -11.82 -15.22 -9.49
C ALA A 239 -11.71 -14.83 -10.98
N PRO A 240 -10.47 -14.67 -11.53
CA PRO A 240 -10.28 -14.22 -12.91
C PRO A 240 -11.05 -15.06 -13.95
N HIS A 241 -11.02 -16.38 -13.84
CA HIS A 241 -11.75 -17.26 -14.76
C HIS A 241 -13.28 -17.09 -14.67
N GLN A 242 -13.83 -16.84 -13.48
CA GLN A 242 -15.26 -16.58 -13.29
C GLN A 242 -15.66 -15.26 -13.95
N TYR A 243 -14.83 -14.22 -13.78
CA TYR A 243 -15.06 -12.93 -14.42
C TYR A 243 -15.06 -13.03 -15.94
N VAL A 244 -14.04 -13.70 -16.54
CA VAL A 244 -13.96 -13.92 -17.99
C VAL A 244 -15.18 -14.70 -18.49
N SER A 245 -15.59 -15.77 -17.79
CA SER A 245 -16.78 -16.56 -18.17
C SER A 245 -18.06 -15.72 -18.09
N ALA A 246 -18.23 -14.88 -17.07
CA ALA A 246 -19.39 -14.00 -16.96
C ALA A 246 -19.44 -13.00 -18.12
N LYS A 247 -18.28 -12.38 -18.48
CA LYS A 247 -18.18 -11.44 -19.60
C LYS A 247 -18.45 -12.09 -20.96
N ARG A 248 -17.94 -13.32 -21.17
CA ARG A 248 -18.26 -14.11 -22.37
C ARG A 248 -19.76 -14.40 -22.48
N LEU A 249 -20.40 -14.73 -21.37
CA LEU A 249 -21.86 -14.97 -21.35
C LEU A 249 -22.64 -13.70 -21.66
N GLU A 250 -22.24 -12.54 -21.11
CA GLU A 250 -22.85 -11.25 -21.46
C GLU A 250 -22.69 -10.92 -22.95
N ARG A 251 -21.49 -11.15 -23.50
CA ARG A 251 -21.20 -10.96 -24.91
C ARG A 251 -22.03 -11.90 -25.79
N ALA A 252 -22.15 -13.18 -25.42
CA ALA A 252 -22.99 -14.16 -26.11
C ALA A 252 -24.46 -13.73 -26.15
N LYS A 253 -25.03 -13.30 -25.03
CA LYS A 253 -26.39 -12.77 -24.95
C LYS A 253 -26.58 -11.57 -25.89
N GLY A 254 -25.60 -10.65 -25.91
CA GLY A 254 -25.64 -9.49 -26.79
C GLY A 254 -25.60 -9.84 -28.27
N LEU A 255 -24.83 -10.87 -28.67
CA LEU A 255 -24.78 -11.37 -30.04
C LEU A 255 -26.08 -12.07 -30.46
N LEU A 256 -26.63 -12.91 -29.60
CA LEU A 256 -27.93 -13.58 -29.83
C LEU A 256 -29.10 -12.60 -30.06
N MET A 257 -29.02 -11.43 -29.42
CA MET A 257 -30.09 -10.41 -29.57
C MET A 257 -29.92 -9.53 -30.82
N ARG A 258 -28.74 -9.52 -31.45
CA ARG A 258 -28.40 -8.57 -32.51
C ARG A 258 -27.94 -9.18 -33.82
N SER A 259 -27.71 -10.49 -33.88
CA SER A 259 -27.19 -11.18 -35.08
C SER A 259 -27.98 -12.44 -35.39
N ASP A 260 -28.00 -12.81 -36.69
CA ASP A 260 -28.54 -14.08 -37.19
C ASP A 260 -27.55 -15.26 -37.03
N GLN A 261 -26.54 -15.12 -36.19
CA GLN A 261 -25.53 -16.17 -35.94
C GLN A 261 -26.12 -17.32 -35.14
N SER A 262 -25.70 -18.54 -35.49
CA SER A 262 -26.15 -19.73 -34.78
C SER A 262 -25.56 -19.78 -33.34
N LEU A 263 -26.28 -20.40 -32.41
CA LEU A 263 -25.79 -20.66 -31.03
C LEU A 263 -24.42 -21.38 -31.03
N VAL A 264 -24.17 -22.24 -32.02
CA VAL A 264 -22.92 -23.00 -32.14
C VAL A 264 -21.77 -22.07 -32.52
N ASP A 265 -21.98 -21.18 -33.49
CA ASP A 265 -20.93 -20.22 -33.93
C ASP A 265 -20.57 -19.25 -32.81
N ILE A 266 -21.55 -18.76 -32.08
CA ILE A 266 -21.32 -17.88 -30.90
C ILE A 266 -20.57 -18.61 -29.78
N ALA A 267 -20.93 -19.88 -29.52
CA ALA A 267 -20.27 -20.69 -28.52
C ALA A 267 -18.81 -21.01 -28.89
N LEU A 268 -18.54 -21.27 -30.15
CA LEU A 268 -17.18 -21.52 -30.66
C LEU A 268 -16.33 -20.24 -30.61
N ALA A 269 -16.88 -19.10 -30.99
CA ALA A 269 -16.17 -17.80 -30.95
C ALA A 269 -15.76 -17.39 -29.52
N LEU A 270 -16.59 -17.68 -28.52
CA LEU A 270 -16.37 -17.25 -27.15
C LEU A 270 -15.74 -18.31 -26.22
N ASN A 271 -15.48 -19.53 -26.73
CA ASN A 271 -14.83 -20.60 -25.96
C ASN A 271 -13.71 -21.28 -26.75
N PRO A 272 -12.61 -20.57 -27.07
CA PRO A 272 -11.53 -21.11 -27.92
C PRO A 272 -10.72 -22.26 -27.28
N ALA A 273 -10.98 -22.62 -26.03
CA ALA A 273 -10.15 -23.54 -25.25
C ALA A 273 -10.49 -25.04 -25.40
N LYS A 274 -11.30 -25.46 -26.40
CA LYS A 274 -11.42 -26.86 -26.79
C LYS A 274 -11.52 -26.99 -28.31
N PRO A 275 -10.42 -27.30 -28.98
CA PRO A 275 -10.56 -28.01 -30.26
C PRO A 275 -11.24 -29.35 -29.91
N ILE A 276 -12.42 -29.59 -30.51
CA ILE A 276 -13.01 -30.91 -30.52
C ILE A 276 -12.04 -31.76 -31.34
N SER A 277 -11.22 -32.57 -30.69
CA SER A 277 -10.48 -33.63 -31.32
C SER A 277 -11.52 -34.62 -31.84
N HIS A 278 -11.84 -34.53 -33.14
CA HIS A 278 -12.40 -35.63 -33.90
C HIS A 278 -11.32 -36.70 -33.97
N GLU A 279 -11.14 -37.49 -32.92
CA GLU A 279 -10.51 -38.79 -33.04
C GLU A 279 -11.61 -39.81 -33.28
N HIS A 280 -11.66 -40.20 -34.52
CA HIS A 280 -11.98 -41.54 -35.07
C HIS A 280 -12.78 -42.47 -34.13
N PHE A 281 -14.07 -42.56 -34.42
CA PHE A 281 -14.79 -43.80 -34.26
C PHE A 281 -14.70 -44.54 -35.58
N ASP A 282 -13.67 -45.39 -35.73
CA ASP A 282 -13.59 -46.50 -36.65
C ASP A 282 -13.11 -47.71 -35.88
N ARG A 283 -14.04 -48.56 -35.61
CA ARG A 283 -14.15 -50.04 -35.50
C ARG A 283 -14.98 -50.50 -34.29
#